data_d9d5a6bf78bc3000affd2cdf344cba7e
#
_entry.id   d9d5a6bf78bc3000affd2cdf344cba7e
#
_cell.length_a   1.000
_cell.length_b   1.000
_cell.length_c   1.000
_cell.angle_alpha   90.00
_cell.angle_beta   90.00
_cell.angle_gamma   90.00
#
_symmetry.space_group_name_H-M   'P 1'
#
loop_
_entity.id
_entity.type
_entity.pdbx_description
1 polymer ?
#
loop_
_entity_poly.entity_id
_entity_poly.type
_entity_poly.pdbx_seq_one_letter_code
_entity_poly.pdbx_strand_id
1 'polypeptide(L)'
;EHVPKLGWLEKIFITPSNHRVHHAKNPEYIDANYGGVFIIWDRIFGTYIEEKDEIKPVYGTVKALNSWNPIWANFQVFHSMLLDSIRTKKWSDKLKVWYAPTYWRPSDVAEKYPTKPVDLKNKYNPFMTTSSKVFTAIQMFGIILISNSLFLNINSFSYEQIGIFSLFLVSIPTITTLLMQNNKFSLRIISVFSLVSLLVCFSNLIPTEALATQFTILISLI
;
A
#
# COMPACT_ATOMS: atom_id res chain seq x y z
N GLU A 1 7.38 6.72 19.41
CA GLU A 1 8.30 7.80 19.85
C GLU A 1 8.07 8.22 21.31
N HIS A 2 6.85 8.04 21.85
CA HIS A 2 6.48 8.54 23.18
C HIS A 2 6.59 7.48 24.29
N VAL A 3 6.74 6.21 23.96
CA VAL A 3 6.89 5.14 24.95
C VAL A 3 8.36 4.80 25.08
N PRO A 4 8.96 4.95 26.28
CA PRO A 4 10.37 4.59 26.52
C PRO A 4 10.56 3.07 26.49
N LYS A 5 11.81 2.65 26.61
CA LYS A 5 12.15 1.24 26.83
C LYS A 5 11.52 0.73 28.13
N LEU A 6 10.92 -0.45 28.07
CA LEU A 6 10.16 -1.05 29.18
C LEU A 6 11.02 -2.04 30.03
N GLY A 7 12.33 -1.93 29.96
CA GLY A 7 13.27 -2.68 30.79
C GLY A 7 13.18 -4.19 30.58
N TRP A 8 12.88 -4.95 31.64
CA TRP A 8 12.88 -6.44 31.59
C TRP A 8 11.81 -7.02 30.64
N LEU A 9 10.69 -6.28 30.40
CA LEU A 9 9.65 -6.71 29.48
C LEU A 9 10.19 -6.86 28.05
N GLU A 10 11.18 -6.07 27.66
CA GLU A 10 11.82 -6.15 26.33
C GLU A 10 12.67 -7.42 26.13
N LYS A 11 12.86 -8.21 27.18
CA LYS A 11 13.52 -9.52 27.07
C LYS A 11 12.56 -10.64 26.65
N ILE A 12 11.26 -10.43 26.85
CA ILE A 12 10.22 -11.45 26.63
C ILE A 12 9.27 -11.02 25.52
N PHE A 13 8.78 -9.79 25.57
CA PHE A 13 7.74 -9.29 24.68
C PHE A 13 8.29 -8.33 23.63
N ILE A 14 7.59 -8.26 22.49
CA ILE A 14 7.78 -7.15 21.53
C ILE A 14 7.18 -5.89 22.16
N THR A 15 8.04 -4.99 22.57
CA THR A 15 7.67 -3.68 23.11
C THR A 15 7.63 -2.63 21.98
N PRO A 16 7.09 -1.42 22.25
CA PRO A 16 7.18 -0.33 21.27
C PRO A 16 8.61 -0.01 20.80
N SER A 17 9.62 -0.18 21.64
CA SER A 17 11.04 -0.03 21.26
C SER A 17 11.46 -1.08 20.23
N ASN A 18 11.21 -2.36 20.51
CA ASN A 18 11.52 -3.45 19.58
C ASN A 18 10.78 -3.29 18.24
N HIS A 19 9.52 -2.81 18.30
CA HIS A 19 8.69 -2.59 17.12
C HIS A 19 9.15 -1.39 16.29
N ARG A 20 9.68 -0.33 16.92
CA ARG A 20 10.32 0.79 16.21
C ARG A 20 11.51 0.31 15.36
N VAL A 21 12.34 -0.56 15.92
CA VAL A 21 13.47 -1.18 15.20
C VAL A 21 12.96 -1.98 13.99
N HIS A 22 11.93 -2.80 14.19
CA HIS A 22 11.32 -3.60 13.11
C HIS A 22 10.85 -2.72 11.93
N HIS A 23 10.26 -1.56 12.21
CA HIS A 23 9.78 -0.65 11.18
C HIS A 23 10.84 0.32 10.64
N ALA A 24 12.06 0.28 11.13
CA ALA A 24 13.12 1.18 10.71
C ALA A 24 13.79 0.69 9.42
N LYS A 25 14.12 1.65 8.54
CA LYS A 25 14.88 1.40 7.32
C LYS A 25 16.35 1.79 7.44
N ASN A 26 16.83 2.11 8.66
CA ASN A 26 18.23 2.32 8.94
C ASN A 26 19.02 1.03 8.65
N PRO A 27 20.20 1.10 8.03
CA PRO A 27 21.00 -0.11 7.74
C PRO A 27 21.27 -0.98 8.98
N GLU A 28 21.38 -0.37 10.16
CA GLU A 28 21.65 -1.04 11.44
C GLU A 28 20.44 -1.82 11.98
N TYR A 29 19.23 -1.58 11.46
CA TYR A 29 17.97 -2.14 11.95
C TYR A 29 17.27 -3.02 10.92
N ILE A 30 17.82 -3.14 9.71
CA ILE A 30 17.23 -3.94 8.65
C ILE A 30 17.22 -5.42 9.05
N ASP A 31 16.12 -6.11 8.71
CA ASP A 31 15.90 -7.52 8.96
C ASP A 31 15.97 -7.93 10.45
N ALA A 32 15.39 -7.09 11.32
CA ALA A 32 15.38 -7.29 12.76
C ALA A 32 13.97 -7.35 13.36
N ASN A 33 13.88 -8.02 14.52
CA ASN A 33 12.72 -8.05 15.42
C ASN A 33 11.42 -8.48 14.74
N TYR A 34 11.40 -9.66 14.12
CA TYR A 34 10.25 -10.22 13.39
C TYR A 34 9.15 -10.81 14.28
N GLY A 35 9.43 -11.04 15.56
CA GLY A 35 8.44 -11.60 16.49
C GLY A 35 7.20 -10.73 16.59
N GLY A 36 6.01 -11.36 16.55
CA GLY A 36 4.74 -10.62 16.64
C GLY A 36 4.40 -10.23 18.08
N VAL A 37 4.56 -11.16 19.04
CA VAL A 37 4.26 -10.97 20.46
C VAL A 37 5.49 -11.16 21.32
N PHE A 38 6.29 -12.19 21.05
CA PHE A 38 7.45 -12.57 21.86
C PHE A 38 8.75 -12.29 21.11
N ILE A 39 9.60 -11.46 21.69
CA ILE A 39 10.96 -11.17 21.19
C ILE A 39 11.92 -12.34 21.38
N ILE A 40 11.53 -13.32 22.16
CA ILE A 40 12.32 -14.55 22.43
C ILE A 40 12.68 -15.25 21.12
N TRP A 41 11.76 -15.26 20.16
CA TRP A 41 12.01 -15.87 18.85
C TRP A 41 13.15 -15.20 18.11
N ASP A 42 13.20 -13.87 18.12
CA ASP A 42 14.30 -13.12 17.50
C ASP A 42 15.64 -13.42 18.16
N ARG A 43 15.65 -13.62 19.48
CA ARG A 43 16.88 -14.01 20.21
C ARG A 43 17.34 -15.41 19.84
N ILE A 44 16.40 -16.37 19.70
CA ILE A 44 16.71 -17.75 19.31
C ILE A 44 17.23 -17.81 17.87
N PHE A 45 16.61 -17.06 16.95
CA PHE A 45 16.97 -17.05 15.53
C PHE A 45 18.05 -16.02 15.15
N GLY A 46 18.55 -15.24 16.13
CA GLY A 46 19.63 -14.26 15.90
C GLY A 46 19.21 -13.01 15.13
N THR A 47 17.90 -12.70 15.09
CA THR A 47 17.34 -11.52 14.43
C THR A 47 17.04 -10.37 15.40
N TYR A 48 17.39 -10.53 16.69
CA TYR A 48 17.18 -9.48 17.69
C TYR A 48 18.19 -8.35 17.57
N ILE A 49 17.68 -7.13 17.43
CA ILE A 49 18.47 -5.89 17.52
C ILE A 49 17.79 -4.94 18.52
N GLU A 50 18.57 -4.45 19.48
CA GLU A 50 18.11 -3.45 20.44
C GLU A 50 18.10 -2.06 19.80
N GLU A 51 17.09 -1.26 20.13
CA GLU A 51 17.06 0.16 19.75
C GLU A 51 18.20 0.92 20.43
N LYS A 52 19.03 1.60 19.65
CA LYS A 52 20.15 2.41 20.14
C LYS A 52 19.72 3.85 20.29
N ASP A 53 20.10 4.48 21.39
CA ASP A 53 19.74 5.87 21.67
C ASP A 53 20.38 6.87 20.70
N GLU A 54 21.58 6.51 20.17
CA GLU A 54 22.32 7.31 19.20
C GLU A 54 21.78 7.20 17.77
N ILE A 55 21.03 6.14 17.46
CA ILE A 55 20.53 5.86 16.12
C ILE A 55 19.00 5.90 16.13
N LYS A 56 18.46 7.09 15.88
CA LYS A 56 17.00 7.26 15.83
C LYS A 56 16.39 6.47 14.66
N PRO A 57 15.35 5.65 14.90
CA PRO A 57 14.66 4.92 13.86
C PRO A 57 14.06 5.83 12.79
N VAL A 58 14.36 5.58 11.54
CA VAL A 58 13.74 6.22 10.38
C VAL A 58 12.79 5.21 9.75
N TYR A 59 11.49 5.45 9.88
CA TYR A 59 10.47 4.49 9.46
C TYR A 59 10.29 4.42 7.95
N GLY A 60 9.99 3.23 7.48
CA GLY A 60 9.68 2.95 6.08
C GLY A 60 10.23 1.62 5.61
N THR A 61 10.14 1.38 4.31
CA THR A 61 10.69 0.21 3.65
C THR A 61 11.99 0.55 2.94
N VAL A 62 12.89 -0.42 2.83
CA VAL A 62 14.19 -0.28 2.11
C VAL A 62 13.96 0.23 0.68
N LYS A 63 12.97 -0.32 -0.02
CA LYS A 63 12.52 0.16 -1.32
C LYS A 63 11.25 0.99 -1.12
N ALA A 64 11.39 2.31 -1.10
CA ALA A 64 10.26 3.21 -0.93
C ALA A 64 9.24 3.03 -2.07
N LEU A 65 7.95 2.94 -1.73
CA LEU A 65 6.86 2.81 -2.68
C LEU A 65 6.74 4.07 -3.56
N ASN A 66 6.93 5.25 -2.98
CA ASN A 66 6.78 6.56 -3.64
C ASN A 66 5.49 6.69 -4.45
N SER A 67 4.41 6.15 -3.93
CA SER A 67 3.08 6.21 -4.55
C SER A 67 1.99 6.01 -3.49
N TRP A 68 0.88 6.67 -3.68
CA TRP A 68 -0.36 6.45 -2.91
C TRP A 68 -1.29 5.43 -3.59
N ASN A 69 -0.95 4.96 -4.80
CA ASN A 69 -1.78 4.04 -5.57
C ASN A 69 -1.85 2.66 -4.89
N PRO A 70 -3.04 2.20 -4.44
CA PRO A 70 -3.19 0.93 -3.73
C PRO A 70 -2.91 -0.28 -4.62
N ILE A 71 -3.23 -0.24 -5.90
CA ILE A 71 -2.90 -1.32 -6.83
C ILE A 71 -1.38 -1.44 -6.95
N TRP A 72 -0.69 -0.31 -7.18
CA TRP A 72 0.77 -0.31 -7.27
C TRP A 72 1.42 -0.79 -5.97
N ALA A 73 0.89 -0.39 -4.81
CA ALA A 73 1.36 -0.85 -3.51
C ALA A 73 1.39 -2.38 -3.39
N ASN A 74 0.35 -3.05 -3.92
CA ASN A 74 0.24 -4.50 -3.88
C ASN A 74 1.05 -5.21 -4.98
N PHE A 75 1.20 -4.61 -6.15
CA PHE A 75 1.80 -5.28 -7.31
C PHE A 75 3.25 -4.90 -7.61
N GLN A 76 3.82 -3.86 -6.97
CA GLN A 76 5.19 -3.40 -7.26
C GLN A 76 6.27 -4.47 -7.09
N VAL A 77 6.13 -5.36 -6.11
CA VAL A 77 7.09 -6.44 -5.86
C VAL A 77 7.02 -7.46 -6.98
N PHE A 78 5.81 -7.92 -7.32
CA PHE A 78 5.58 -8.85 -8.43
C PHE A 78 6.07 -8.26 -9.76
N HIS A 79 5.80 -6.98 -10.02
CA HIS A 79 6.32 -6.30 -11.21
C HIS A 79 7.85 -6.27 -11.24
N SER A 80 8.49 -6.03 -10.11
CA SER A 80 9.95 -6.06 -9.94
C SER A 80 10.53 -7.45 -10.25
N MET A 81 9.91 -8.49 -9.69
CA MET A 81 10.29 -9.89 -9.93
C MET A 81 10.09 -10.27 -11.40
N LEU A 82 8.97 -9.88 -12.01
CA LEU A 82 8.71 -10.11 -13.43
C LEU A 82 9.78 -9.46 -14.31
N LEU A 83 10.15 -8.21 -14.03
CA LEU A 83 11.21 -7.52 -14.76
C LEU A 83 12.56 -8.22 -14.60
N ASP A 84 12.92 -8.65 -13.41
CA ASP A 84 14.17 -9.37 -13.15
C ASP A 84 14.19 -10.73 -13.88
N SER A 85 13.05 -11.46 -13.89
CA SER A 85 12.88 -12.70 -14.64
C SER A 85 13.00 -12.51 -16.15
N ILE A 86 12.43 -11.45 -16.71
CA ILE A 86 12.54 -11.15 -18.16
C ILE A 86 13.97 -10.74 -18.53
N ARG A 87 14.62 -9.92 -17.71
CA ARG A 87 15.92 -9.29 -17.99
C ARG A 87 17.11 -10.22 -17.86
N THR A 88 17.05 -11.20 -16.95
CA THR A 88 18.17 -12.15 -16.79
C THR A 88 18.36 -13.02 -18.01
N LYS A 89 19.62 -13.27 -18.37
CA LYS A 89 20.00 -14.15 -19.48
C LYS A 89 19.97 -15.64 -19.09
N LYS A 90 20.05 -15.95 -17.79
CA LYS A 90 20.08 -17.33 -17.30
C LYS A 90 18.70 -17.89 -17.10
N TRP A 91 18.38 -18.98 -17.78
CA TRP A 91 17.06 -19.64 -17.67
C TRP A 91 16.75 -20.12 -16.24
N SER A 92 17.75 -20.67 -15.54
CA SER A 92 17.58 -21.06 -14.13
C SER A 92 17.16 -19.89 -13.24
N ASP A 93 17.74 -18.72 -13.48
CA ASP A 93 17.48 -17.53 -12.71
C ASP A 93 16.11 -16.92 -13.01
N LYS A 94 15.57 -17.11 -14.23
CA LYS A 94 14.18 -16.72 -14.59
C LYS A 94 13.15 -17.41 -13.70
N LEU A 95 13.36 -18.66 -13.37
CA LEU A 95 12.49 -19.42 -12.48
C LEU A 95 12.82 -19.10 -11.01
N LYS A 96 14.10 -19.00 -10.67
CA LYS A 96 14.56 -18.80 -9.29
C LYS A 96 14.03 -17.51 -8.68
N VAL A 97 13.85 -16.43 -9.45
CA VAL A 97 13.26 -15.16 -8.99
C VAL A 97 11.95 -15.36 -8.21
N TRP A 98 11.14 -16.36 -8.59
CA TRP A 98 9.79 -16.56 -8.05
C TRP A 98 9.73 -17.27 -6.70
N TYR A 99 10.80 -17.95 -6.29
CA TYR A 99 10.85 -18.70 -5.02
C TYR A 99 12.07 -18.38 -4.15
N ALA A 100 13.02 -17.60 -4.68
CA ALA A 100 14.17 -17.14 -3.90
C ALA A 100 13.75 -16.11 -2.83
N PRO A 101 14.54 -15.91 -1.78
CA PRO A 101 14.31 -14.83 -0.84
C PRO A 101 14.19 -13.47 -1.54
N THR A 102 13.34 -12.58 -1.03
CA THR A 102 13.00 -11.29 -1.67
C THR A 102 14.17 -10.33 -1.88
N TYR A 103 15.26 -10.51 -1.15
CA TYR A 103 16.51 -9.76 -1.35
C TYR A 103 17.37 -10.32 -2.49
N TRP A 104 17.11 -11.57 -2.92
CA TRP A 104 17.91 -12.19 -3.97
C TRP A 104 17.50 -11.63 -5.35
N ARG A 105 18.52 -11.35 -6.17
CA ARG A 105 18.34 -10.95 -7.57
C ARG A 105 19.37 -11.66 -8.45
N PRO A 106 19.06 -11.95 -9.75
CA PRO A 106 20.04 -12.41 -10.70
C PRO A 106 21.25 -11.47 -10.76
N SER A 107 22.47 -12.02 -10.73
CA SER A 107 23.70 -11.21 -10.68
C SER A 107 23.84 -10.27 -11.87
N ASP A 108 23.53 -10.75 -13.08
CA ASP A 108 23.59 -9.97 -14.30
C ASP A 108 22.57 -8.82 -14.33
N VAL A 109 21.42 -9.00 -13.69
CA VAL A 109 20.41 -7.94 -13.54
C VAL A 109 20.77 -6.98 -12.43
N ALA A 110 21.27 -7.48 -11.29
CA ALA A 110 21.69 -6.64 -10.17
C ALA A 110 22.84 -5.70 -10.55
N GLU A 111 23.81 -6.19 -11.35
CA GLU A 111 24.91 -5.38 -11.87
C GLU A 111 24.45 -4.29 -12.84
N LYS A 112 23.59 -4.67 -13.81
CA LYS A 112 23.13 -3.75 -14.85
C LYS A 112 22.06 -2.76 -14.34
N TYR A 113 21.26 -3.18 -13.38
CA TYR A 113 20.15 -2.39 -12.78
C TYR A 113 20.27 -2.39 -11.26
N PRO A 114 21.28 -1.71 -10.69
CA PRO A 114 21.49 -1.66 -9.24
C PRO A 114 20.28 -1.04 -8.54
N THR A 115 20.00 -1.51 -7.34
CA THR A 115 19.01 -0.90 -6.46
C THR A 115 19.51 0.45 -5.98
N LYS A 116 18.62 1.44 -5.90
CA LYS A 116 18.96 2.73 -5.32
C LYS A 116 19.26 2.56 -3.83
N PRO A 117 20.23 3.33 -3.28
CA PRO A 117 20.48 3.34 -1.84
C PRO A 117 19.21 3.78 -1.08
N VAL A 118 19.12 3.33 0.15
CA VAL A 118 18.00 3.69 1.03
C VAL A 118 18.04 5.18 1.32
N ASP A 119 16.96 5.88 0.99
CA ASP A 119 16.84 7.30 1.31
C ASP A 119 16.32 7.47 2.74
N LEU A 120 17.16 7.86 3.67
CA LEU A 120 16.82 8.09 5.07
C LEU A 120 16.21 9.48 5.32
N LYS A 121 16.36 10.43 4.39
CA LYS A 121 16.01 11.84 4.62
C LYS A 121 14.65 12.22 4.09
N ASN A 122 14.29 11.71 2.92
CA ASN A 122 13.09 12.17 2.24
C ASN A 122 11.91 11.22 2.48
N LYS A 123 10.76 11.81 2.85
CA LYS A 123 9.47 11.13 2.86
C LYS A 123 8.72 11.50 1.59
N TYR A 124 8.06 10.51 0.98
CA TYR A 124 7.17 10.78 -0.13
C TYR A 124 5.98 11.62 0.33
N ASN A 125 5.92 12.87 -0.09
CA ASN A 125 4.86 13.81 0.28
C ASN A 125 4.62 14.79 -0.88
N PRO A 126 3.92 14.37 -1.94
CA PRO A 126 3.61 15.25 -3.06
C PRO A 126 2.76 16.43 -2.61
N PHE A 127 2.94 17.56 -3.24
CA PHE A 127 2.14 18.75 -2.97
C PHE A 127 0.68 18.50 -3.36
N MET A 128 -0.24 18.84 -2.47
CA MET A 128 -1.68 18.80 -2.71
C MET A 128 -2.32 20.13 -2.42
N THR A 129 -3.17 20.61 -3.33
CA THR A 129 -4.01 21.79 -3.07
C THR A 129 -5.07 21.49 -2.02
N THR A 130 -5.61 22.51 -1.37
CA THR A 130 -6.71 22.35 -0.40
C THR A 130 -7.93 21.70 -1.04
N SER A 131 -8.29 22.08 -2.26
CA SER A 131 -9.40 21.47 -3.01
C SER A 131 -9.17 19.96 -3.25
N SER A 132 -7.94 19.57 -3.63
CA SER A 132 -7.60 18.16 -3.80
C SER A 132 -7.69 17.38 -2.49
N LYS A 133 -7.30 17.97 -1.36
CA LYS A 133 -7.42 17.36 -0.04
C LYS A 133 -8.88 17.14 0.35
N VAL A 134 -9.72 18.16 0.16
CA VAL A 134 -11.16 18.07 0.46
C VAL A 134 -11.83 17.03 -0.42
N PHE A 135 -11.58 17.07 -1.74
CA PHE A 135 -12.10 16.06 -2.67
C PHE A 135 -11.69 14.64 -2.25
N THR A 136 -10.41 14.43 -1.93
CA THR A 136 -9.90 13.12 -1.48
C THR A 136 -10.59 12.66 -0.20
N ALA A 137 -10.81 13.56 0.77
CA ALA A 137 -11.49 13.22 2.02
C ALA A 137 -12.94 12.79 1.76
N ILE A 138 -13.66 13.50 0.87
CA ILE A 138 -15.02 13.14 0.46
C ILE A 138 -15.04 11.75 -0.20
N GLN A 139 -14.10 11.48 -1.12
CA GLN A 139 -14.00 10.17 -1.78
C GLN A 139 -13.70 9.03 -0.78
N MET A 140 -12.81 9.26 0.19
CA MET A 140 -12.51 8.29 1.24
C MET A 140 -13.75 7.98 2.10
N PHE A 141 -14.55 9.00 2.44
CA PHE A 141 -15.82 8.78 3.13
C PHE A 141 -16.81 7.99 2.26
N GLY A 142 -16.87 8.30 0.97
CA GLY A 142 -17.68 7.57 0.01
C GLY A 142 -17.33 6.09 -0.08
N ILE A 143 -16.05 5.73 -0.08
CA ILE A 143 -15.61 4.33 -0.08
C ILE A 143 -16.15 3.59 1.16
N ILE A 144 -16.14 4.23 2.33
CA ILE A 144 -16.71 3.63 3.55
C ILE A 144 -18.21 3.34 3.38
N LEU A 145 -18.96 4.28 2.81
CA LEU A 145 -20.38 4.10 2.55
C LEU A 145 -20.66 2.97 1.55
N ILE A 146 -19.89 2.92 0.45
CA ILE A 146 -20.01 1.84 -0.56
C ILE A 146 -19.65 0.49 0.07
N SER A 147 -18.57 0.39 0.83
CA SER A 147 -18.18 -0.84 1.52
C SER A 147 -19.29 -1.32 2.46
N ASN A 148 -19.82 -0.41 3.27
CA ASN A 148 -20.88 -0.73 4.22
C ASN A 148 -22.15 -1.21 3.52
N SER A 149 -22.56 -0.53 2.43
CA SER A 149 -23.69 -0.95 1.61
C SER A 149 -23.49 -2.34 1.01
N LEU A 150 -22.31 -2.62 0.48
CA LEU A 150 -21.99 -3.95 -0.05
C LEU A 150 -22.08 -5.03 1.03
N PHE A 151 -21.47 -4.82 2.19
CA PHE A 151 -21.48 -5.82 3.26
C PHE A 151 -22.86 -6.07 3.86
N LEU A 152 -23.67 -5.04 4.04
CA LEU A 152 -25.02 -5.17 4.58
C LEU A 152 -25.98 -5.91 3.62
N ASN A 153 -25.76 -5.81 2.32
CA ASN A 153 -26.66 -6.33 1.30
C ASN A 153 -26.04 -7.49 0.48
N ILE A 154 -24.91 -8.04 0.88
CA ILE A 154 -24.15 -9.02 0.10
C ILE A 154 -24.97 -10.26 -0.27
N ASN A 155 -25.88 -10.69 0.61
CA ASN A 155 -26.74 -11.86 0.39
C ASN A 155 -27.94 -11.59 -0.55
N SER A 156 -28.27 -10.32 -0.78
CA SER A 156 -29.38 -9.91 -1.64
C SER A 156 -28.90 -9.47 -3.03
N PHE A 157 -27.60 -9.20 -3.19
CA PHE A 157 -27.03 -8.77 -4.46
C PHE A 157 -26.69 -9.94 -5.37
N SER A 158 -26.91 -9.77 -6.68
CA SER A 158 -26.40 -10.68 -7.68
C SER A 158 -24.87 -10.60 -7.76
N TYR A 159 -24.22 -11.64 -8.31
CA TYR A 159 -22.77 -11.64 -8.54
C TYR A 159 -22.31 -10.47 -9.44
N GLU A 160 -23.14 -10.06 -10.40
CA GLU A 160 -22.85 -8.90 -11.27
C GLU A 160 -22.84 -7.61 -10.45
N GLN A 161 -23.82 -7.42 -9.57
CA GLN A 161 -23.88 -6.26 -8.68
C GLN A 161 -22.69 -6.22 -7.71
N ILE A 162 -22.36 -7.36 -7.10
CA ILE A 162 -21.15 -7.47 -6.25
C ILE A 162 -19.88 -7.11 -7.04
N GLY A 163 -19.78 -7.57 -8.30
CA GLY A 163 -18.69 -7.22 -9.19
C GLY A 163 -18.58 -5.72 -9.46
N ILE A 164 -19.70 -5.06 -9.73
CA ILE A 164 -19.75 -3.61 -9.97
C ILE A 164 -19.33 -2.83 -8.72
N PHE A 165 -19.87 -3.18 -7.54
CA PHE A 165 -19.45 -2.55 -6.27
C PHE A 165 -17.96 -2.73 -6.00
N SER A 166 -17.45 -3.93 -6.23
CA SER A 166 -16.01 -4.24 -6.06
C SER A 166 -15.14 -3.40 -7.01
N LEU A 167 -15.58 -3.22 -8.26
CA LEU A 167 -14.89 -2.33 -9.20
C LEU A 167 -14.85 -0.88 -8.71
N PHE A 168 -15.93 -0.36 -8.15
CA PHE A 168 -15.93 0.98 -7.56
C PHE A 168 -14.98 1.07 -6.37
N LEU A 169 -14.99 0.09 -5.46
CA LEU A 169 -14.13 0.04 -4.29
C LEU A 169 -12.63 0.05 -4.65
N VAL A 170 -12.26 -0.53 -5.78
CA VAL A 170 -10.89 -0.53 -6.29
C VAL A 170 -10.57 0.72 -7.11
N SER A 171 -11.52 1.16 -7.94
CA SER A 171 -11.30 2.27 -8.88
C SER A 171 -11.24 3.63 -8.19
N ILE A 172 -12.16 3.90 -7.24
CA ILE A 172 -12.21 5.22 -6.56
C ILE A 172 -10.89 5.55 -5.87
N PRO A 173 -10.32 4.72 -4.98
CA PRO A 173 -9.05 5.04 -4.34
C PRO A 173 -7.91 5.11 -5.35
N THR A 174 -7.90 4.26 -6.38
CA THR A 174 -6.87 4.27 -7.42
C THR A 174 -6.87 5.57 -8.20
N ILE A 175 -8.04 6.04 -8.63
CA ILE A 175 -8.19 7.27 -9.42
C ILE A 175 -7.94 8.50 -8.54
N THR A 176 -8.43 8.50 -7.30
CA THR A 176 -8.20 9.59 -6.34
C THR A 176 -6.72 9.79 -6.07
N THR A 177 -5.92 8.71 -6.03
CA THR A 177 -4.47 8.83 -5.84
C THR A 177 -3.74 9.51 -6.99
N LEU A 178 -4.29 9.53 -8.20
CA LEU A 178 -3.72 10.31 -9.31
C LEU A 178 -3.78 11.81 -9.02
N LEU A 179 -4.86 12.27 -8.40
CA LEU A 179 -4.99 13.66 -7.96
C LEU A 179 -4.03 13.96 -6.80
N MET A 180 -3.94 13.06 -5.82
CA MET A 180 -3.00 13.19 -4.69
C MET A 180 -1.54 13.26 -5.14
N GLN A 181 -1.19 12.59 -6.22
CA GLN A 181 0.16 12.56 -6.80
C GLN A 181 0.40 13.67 -7.82
N ASN A 182 -0.56 14.60 -7.98
CA ASN A 182 -0.50 15.70 -8.93
C ASN A 182 -0.26 15.22 -10.38
N ASN A 183 -0.90 14.12 -10.77
CA ASN A 183 -0.78 13.58 -12.12
C ASN A 183 -1.52 14.49 -13.12
N LYS A 184 -0.85 14.88 -14.21
CA LYS A 184 -1.40 15.79 -15.23
C LYS A 184 -2.69 15.29 -15.91
N PHE A 185 -2.96 14.00 -15.87
CA PHE A 185 -4.16 13.40 -16.45
C PHE A 185 -5.29 13.16 -15.43
N SER A 186 -5.06 13.47 -14.14
CA SER A 186 -5.99 13.14 -13.06
C SER A 186 -7.40 13.65 -13.31
N LEU A 187 -7.55 14.93 -13.66
CA LEU A 187 -8.87 15.52 -13.91
C LEU A 187 -9.61 14.88 -15.08
N ARG A 188 -8.91 14.55 -16.17
CA ARG A 188 -9.53 13.88 -17.33
C ARG A 188 -10.02 12.48 -16.96
N ILE A 189 -9.21 11.74 -16.20
CA ILE A 189 -9.54 10.37 -15.77
C ILE A 189 -10.73 10.41 -14.79
N ILE A 190 -10.73 11.37 -13.85
CA ILE A 190 -11.84 11.57 -12.92
C ILE A 190 -13.12 11.90 -13.69
N SER A 191 -13.10 12.83 -14.65
CA SER A 191 -14.27 13.19 -15.46
C SER A 191 -14.83 12.00 -16.24
N VAL A 192 -13.97 11.20 -16.88
CA VAL A 192 -14.40 9.99 -17.60
C VAL A 192 -14.99 8.97 -16.63
N PHE A 193 -14.35 8.74 -15.50
CA PHE A 193 -14.86 7.83 -14.48
C PHE A 193 -16.21 8.27 -13.92
N SER A 194 -16.37 9.57 -13.64
CA SER A 194 -17.63 10.15 -13.17
C SER A 194 -18.76 9.96 -14.19
N LEU A 195 -18.48 10.18 -15.48
CA LEU A 195 -19.47 9.95 -16.55
C LEU A 195 -19.89 8.48 -16.63
N VAL A 196 -18.91 7.55 -16.59
CA VAL A 196 -19.20 6.11 -16.59
C VAL A 196 -20.01 5.73 -15.37
N SER A 197 -19.68 6.26 -14.20
CA SER A 197 -20.39 6.03 -12.96
C SER A 197 -21.85 6.47 -13.03
N LEU A 198 -22.12 7.63 -13.61
CA LEU A 198 -23.50 8.10 -13.89
C LEU A 198 -24.27 7.13 -14.79
N LEU A 199 -23.66 6.71 -15.91
CA LEU A 199 -24.28 5.77 -16.83
C LEU A 199 -24.65 4.44 -16.13
N VAL A 200 -23.75 3.96 -15.26
CA VAL A 200 -24.03 2.74 -14.45
C VAL A 200 -25.17 2.97 -13.48
N CYS A 201 -25.27 4.14 -12.83
CA CYS A 201 -26.40 4.46 -11.94
C CYS A 201 -27.74 4.50 -12.68
N PHE A 202 -27.79 5.02 -13.90
CA PHE A 202 -29.01 5.11 -14.70
C PHE A 202 -29.37 3.80 -15.42
N SER A 203 -28.47 2.83 -15.46
CA SER A 203 -28.68 1.55 -16.17
C SER A 203 -29.48 0.50 -15.39
N ASN A 204 -29.92 0.79 -14.16
CA ASN A 204 -30.56 -0.17 -13.24
C ASN A 204 -29.65 -1.37 -12.86
N LEU A 205 -28.36 -1.32 -13.18
CA LEU A 205 -27.37 -2.33 -12.78
C LEU A 205 -27.08 -2.29 -11.27
N ILE A 206 -27.36 -1.16 -10.64
CA ILE A 206 -27.20 -0.96 -9.18
C ILE A 206 -28.61 -0.87 -8.58
N PRO A 207 -28.95 -1.65 -7.52
CA PRO A 207 -30.23 -1.56 -6.86
C PRO A 207 -30.50 -0.15 -6.32
N THR A 208 -31.77 0.30 -6.44
CA THR A 208 -32.20 1.61 -5.91
C THR A 208 -31.99 1.73 -4.39
N GLU A 209 -31.93 0.61 -3.68
CA GLU A 209 -31.66 0.53 -2.24
C GLU A 209 -30.20 0.90 -1.89
N ALA A 210 -29.31 0.90 -2.88
CA ALA A 210 -27.94 1.36 -2.73
C ALA A 210 -27.77 2.88 -2.92
N LEU A 211 -28.72 3.67 -2.43
CA LEU A 211 -28.72 5.15 -2.48
C LEU A 211 -27.39 5.78 -2.04
N ALA A 212 -26.71 5.16 -1.06
CA ALA A 212 -25.37 5.60 -0.63
C ALA A 212 -24.35 5.54 -1.77
N THR A 213 -24.43 4.54 -2.65
CA THR A 213 -23.54 4.40 -3.81
C THR A 213 -23.84 5.47 -4.85
N GLN A 214 -25.11 5.73 -5.13
CA GLN A 214 -25.57 6.77 -6.05
C GLN A 214 -25.14 8.17 -5.56
N PHE A 215 -25.27 8.43 -4.24
CA PHE A 215 -24.82 9.69 -3.64
C PHE A 215 -23.31 9.89 -3.74
N THR A 216 -22.53 8.83 -3.53
CA THR A 216 -21.07 8.91 -3.59
C THR A 216 -20.58 9.14 -5.01
N ILE A 217 -21.25 8.55 -5.99
CA ILE A 217 -20.93 8.75 -7.40
C ILE A 217 -21.32 10.16 -7.83
N LEU A 218 -22.46 10.70 -7.36
CA LEU A 218 -22.84 12.09 -7.60
C LEU A 218 -21.86 13.09 -6.98
N ILE A 219 -21.37 12.83 -5.77
CA ILE A 219 -20.36 13.68 -5.11
C ILE A 219 -19.01 13.61 -5.85
N SER A 220 -18.70 12.54 -6.56
CA SER A 220 -17.50 12.46 -7.39
C SER A 220 -17.55 13.36 -8.65
N LEU A 221 -18.73 13.92 -8.97
CA LEU A 221 -18.96 14.80 -10.11
C LEU A 221 -18.78 16.30 -9.79
N ILE A 222 -18.68 16.66 -8.52
CA ILE A 222 -18.44 18.01 -8.04
C ILE A 222 -16.95 18.24 -7.87
#